data_9c370d70cb0000678c74b25e92a0fd37
#
_entry.id   9c370d70cb0000678c74b25e92a0fd37
#
_cell.length_a   1.000
_cell.length_b   1.000
_cell.length_c   1.000
_cell.angle_alpha   90.00
_cell.angle_beta   90.00
_cell.angle_gamma   90.00
#
_symmetry.space_group_name_H-M   'P 1'
#
loop_
_entity.id
_entity.type
_entity.pdbx_description
1 polymer ?
#
loop_
_entity_poly.entity_id
_entity_poly.type
_entity_poly.pdbx_seq_one_letter_code
_entity_poly.pdbx_strand_id
1 'polypeptide(L)'
;VSAVPVPSSRADGNQVLTRRALRTKGVRLLDGGRQGDEVVACGLVGAVRMDCGVYANFGRRMQISDLEMEVALKEEVSIKIFLEGHVEASIDGEPIPMPRRTAQGRWQPSAIVVSHPQGARLRRKARKGQYLDKMVIGLPRDWLRRWQGFADTPQGFKALIEGRPGLWRWQPSARAEFLIRQMFDIAARKPPFATMQLESNTLAIIAEALSDTFGSGADAVASSGNLTATEQQRLYALVKCIDRRPGCELCVTDIVGELATSPATLQRLVRKAHNCSLAEFIRNKYLDDARQALMFSDRSISDIAFAAGYTHLSNFTAAFRRRFGHPPSQLRRPGSLTGHSTEAGV
;
A
#
# COMPACT_ATOMS: atom_id res chain seq x y z
N VAL A 1 -22.55 6.40 13.41
CA VAL A 1 -23.03 5.42 12.43
C VAL A 1 -22.26 5.55 11.15
N SER A 2 -21.64 4.52 10.80
CA SER A 2 -21.26 3.84 9.58
C SER A 2 -19.79 3.82 9.26
N ALA A 3 -19.16 2.72 9.71
CA ALA A 3 -18.05 2.15 8.96
C ALA A 3 -18.53 1.83 7.55
N VAL A 4 -17.64 1.99 6.58
CA VAL A 4 -17.87 1.63 5.19
C VAL A 4 -18.36 0.17 5.13
N PRO A 5 -19.63 -0.11 4.76
CA PRO A 5 -20.11 -1.48 4.68
C PRO A 5 -19.30 -2.25 3.64
N VAL A 6 -18.92 -3.47 3.99
CA VAL A 6 -18.28 -4.41 3.09
C VAL A 6 -19.33 -4.85 2.07
N PRO A 7 -19.12 -4.69 0.76
CA PRO A 7 -20.08 -5.17 -0.23
C PRO A 7 -20.14 -6.68 -0.21
N SER A 8 -21.32 -7.23 -0.42
CA SER A 8 -21.63 -8.66 -0.49
C SER A 8 -20.73 -9.42 -1.46
N SER A 9 -20.31 -10.58 -1.01
CA SER A 9 -19.28 -11.46 -1.58
C SER A 9 -19.65 -12.08 -2.94
N ARG A 10 -18.68 -12.13 -3.87
CA ARG A 10 -18.56 -13.27 -4.78
C ARG A 10 -17.68 -14.33 -4.10
N ALA A 11 -17.89 -15.61 -4.44
CA ALA A 11 -17.40 -16.80 -3.74
C ALA A 11 -15.88 -16.92 -3.52
N ASP A 12 -15.05 -16.04 -4.08
CA ASP A 12 -13.59 -16.16 -4.06
C ASP A 12 -12.85 -15.13 -3.20
N GLY A 13 -13.52 -14.45 -2.29
CA GLY A 13 -12.89 -13.43 -1.42
C GLY A 13 -12.40 -12.16 -2.16
N ASN A 14 -12.42 -12.18 -3.48
CA ASN A 14 -11.96 -11.07 -4.31
C ASN A 14 -13.09 -10.08 -4.55
N GLN A 15 -13.00 -8.90 -3.95
CA GLN A 15 -14.04 -7.87 -4.07
C GLN A 15 -13.70 -6.90 -5.18
N VAL A 16 -14.73 -6.54 -5.95
CA VAL A 16 -14.66 -5.52 -7.00
C VAL A 16 -15.17 -4.20 -6.43
N LEU A 17 -14.41 -3.13 -6.64
CA LEU A 17 -14.79 -1.78 -6.26
C LEU A 17 -15.14 -0.99 -7.51
N THR A 18 -16.38 -0.45 -7.55
CA THR A 18 -16.86 0.38 -8.67
C THR A 18 -16.93 1.85 -8.29
N ARG A 19 -16.97 2.74 -9.30
CA ARG A 19 -17.17 4.19 -9.08
C ARG A 19 -18.48 4.47 -8.35
N ARG A 20 -19.55 3.76 -8.71
CA ARG A 20 -20.86 3.86 -8.05
C ARG A 20 -20.75 3.53 -6.55
N ALA A 21 -20.08 2.41 -6.20
CA ALA A 21 -19.89 2.00 -4.82
C ALA A 21 -19.07 3.02 -4.01
N LEU A 22 -18.12 3.71 -4.63
CA LEU A 22 -17.39 4.79 -3.99
C LEU A 22 -18.28 6.00 -3.69
N ARG A 23 -19.09 6.44 -4.67
CA ARG A 23 -20.02 7.58 -4.48
C ARG A 23 -21.06 7.29 -3.41
N THR A 24 -21.63 6.10 -3.39
CA THR A 24 -22.59 5.67 -2.35
C THR A 24 -21.98 5.74 -0.95
N LYS A 25 -20.67 5.62 -0.83
CA LYS A 25 -19.91 5.75 0.41
C LYS A 25 -19.47 7.19 0.72
N GLY A 26 -19.96 8.19 0.01
CA GLY A 26 -19.62 9.60 0.22
C GLY A 26 -18.25 9.99 -0.31
N VAL A 27 -17.66 9.21 -1.22
CA VAL A 27 -16.38 9.54 -1.88
C VAL A 27 -16.64 10.51 -3.03
N ARG A 28 -15.95 11.64 -3.01
CA ARG A 28 -15.93 12.61 -4.12
C ARG A 28 -14.86 12.18 -5.12
N LEU A 29 -15.28 11.89 -6.36
CA LEU A 29 -14.38 11.59 -7.47
C LEU A 29 -13.93 12.90 -8.12
N LEU A 30 -12.62 13.06 -8.34
CA LEU A 30 -12.01 14.29 -8.86
C LEU A 30 -11.50 14.14 -10.29
N ASP A 31 -11.50 12.93 -10.84
CA ASP A 31 -10.91 12.60 -12.13
C ASP A 31 -11.86 12.79 -13.33
N GLY A 32 -13.03 13.42 -13.14
CA GLY A 32 -14.00 13.66 -14.21
C GLY A 32 -14.58 12.40 -14.87
N GLY A 33 -14.31 11.22 -14.31
CA GLY A 33 -14.65 9.93 -14.88
C GLY A 33 -16.15 9.73 -15.12
N ARG A 34 -16.46 8.95 -16.17
CA ARG A 34 -17.82 8.64 -16.63
C ARG A 34 -18.74 8.21 -15.48
N GLN A 35 -19.98 8.62 -15.54
CA GLN A 35 -21.03 8.11 -14.64
C GLN A 35 -21.31 6.66 -15.04
N GLY A 36 -21.01 5.70 -14.11
CA GLY A 36 -21.30 4.29 -14.39
C GLY A 36 -20.75 3.33 -13.33
N ASP A 37 -20.99 2.05 -13.56
CA ASP A 37 -20.48 0.92 -12.75
C ASP A 37 -19.05 0.51 -13.13
N GLU A 38 -18.24 1.45 -13.63
CA GLU A 38 -16.83 1.18 -13.98
C GLU A 38 -16.07 0.64 -12.78
N VAL A 39 -15.39 -0.50 -12.98
CA VAL A 39 -14.52 -1.12 -11.99
C VAL A 39 -13.26 -0.30 -11.86
N VAL A 40 -12.97 0.18 -10.65
CA VAL A 40 -11.78 0.98 -10.37
C VAL A 40 -10.69 0.18 -9.67
N ALA A 41 -11.05 -0.81 -8.88
CA ALA A 41 -10.08 -1.68 -8.20
C ALA A 41 -10.67 -3.05 -7.91
N CYS A 42 -9.81 -4.05 -7.81
CA CYS A 42 -10.18 -5.40 -7.35
C CYS A 42 -9.14 -5.92 -6.33
N GLY A 43 -9.54 -6.91 -5.54
CA GLY A 43 -8.63 -7.58 -4.62
C GLY A 43 -9.30 -8.07 -3.34
N LEU A 44 -8.49 -8.69 -2.49
CA LEU A 44 -8.92 -9.19 -1.19
C LEU A 44 -9.20 -8.03 -0.23
N VAL A 45 -10.32 -8.10 0.47
CA VAL A 45 -10.69 -7.15 1.52
C VAL A 45 -11.24 -7.90 2.71
N GLY A 46 -10.77 -7.54 3.89
CA GLY A 46 -11.29 -8.00 5.16
C GLY A 46 -11.63 -6.84 6.08
N ALA A 47 -12.53 -7.11 7.01
CA ALA A 47 -12.89 -6.17 8.05
C ALA A 47 -13.25 -6.93 9.33
N VAL A 48 -12.97 -6.31 10.46
CA VAL A 48 -13.43 -6.74 11.78
C VAL A 48 -13.89 -5.51 12.56
N ARG A 49 -14.96 -5.68 13.31
CA ARG A 49 -15.48 -4.65 14.21
C ARG A 49 -15.74 -5.29 15.56
N MET A 50 -15.19 -4.69 16.58
CA MET A 50 -15.36 -5.11 17.98
C MET A 50 -16.54 -4.38 18.64
N ASP A 51 -17.15 -4.96 19.64
CA ASP A 51 -18.25 -4.36 20.40
C ASP A 51 -17.86 -3.05 21.08
N CYS A 52 -16.58 -2.90 21.43
CA CYS A 52 -16.03 -1.66 21.98
C CYS A 52 -15.91 -0.51 20.95
N GLY A 53 -16.31 -0.73 19.69
CA GLY A 53 -16.28 0.23 18.60
C GLY A 53 -14.96 0.29 17.83
N VAL A 54 -13.90 -0.35 18.30
CA VAL A 54 -12.65 -0.53 17.52
C VAL A 54 -12.97 -1.29 16.23
N TYR A 55 -12.41 -0.84 15.12
CA TYR A 55 -12.56 -1.54 13.85
C TYR A 55 -11.24 -1.60 13.10
N ALA A 56 -11.08 -2.64 12.31
CA ALA A 56 -9.98 -2.73 11.36
C ALA A 56 -10.52 -3.06 9.97
N ASN A 57 -10.01 -2.34 8.98
CA ASN A 57 -10.23 -2.62 7.56
C ASN A 57 -8.87 -2.86 6.93
N PHE A 58 -8.72 -3.98 6.27
CA PHE A 58 -7.48 -4.32 5.60
C PHE A 58 -7.77 -4.82 4.19
N GLY A 59 -6.84 -4.66 3.28
CA GLY A 59 -7.04 -5.05 1.89
C GLY A 59 -5.77 -5.02 1.09
N ARG A 60 -5.72 -5.96 0.17
CA ARG A 60 -4.76 -6.07 -0.92
C ARG A 60 -5.49 -5.75 -2.20
N ARG A 61 -5.31 -4.54 -2.72
CA ARG A 61 -6.08 -4.05 -3.88
C ARG A 61 -5.17 -3.63 -5.02
N MET A 62 -5.57 -4.07 -6.22
CA MET A 62 -5.04 -3.64 -7.50
C MET A 62 -5.96 -2.58 -8.11
N GLN A 63 -5.39 -1.50 -8.60
CA GLN A 63 -6.09 -0.47 -9.34
C GLN A 63 -6.28 -0.89 -10.80
N ILE A 64 -7.53 -0.93 -11.25
CA ILE A 64 -7.91 -1.38 -12.60
C ILE A 64 -8.01 -0.19 -13.58
N SER A 65 -8.42 0.98 -13.08
CA SER A 65 -8.44 2.23 -13.84
C SER A 65 -7.88 3.37 -13.00
N ASP A 66 -7.48 4.45 -13.63
CA ASP A 66 -7.03 5.65 -12.92
C ASP A 66 -8.16 6.17 -12.02
N LEU A 67 -7.79 6.62 -10.84
CA LEU A 67 -8.72 7.14 -9.85
C LEU A 67 -8.10 8.29 -9.07
N GLU A 68 -8.79 9.42 -9.07
CA GLU A 68 -8.49 10.51 -8.15
C GLU A 68 -9.74 10.79 -7.31
N MET A 69 -9.59 10.74 -5.98
CA MET A 69 -10.71 10.84 -5.06
C MET A 69 -10.38 11.63 -3.81
N GLU A 70 -11.41 12.21 -3.23
CA GLU A 70 -11.38 12.89 -1.94
C GLU A 70 -12.43 12.27 -1.02
N VAL A 71 -12.05 12.04 0.22
CA VAL A 71 -12.92 11.49 1.28
C VAL A 71 -12.83 12.38 2.50
N ALA A 72 -13.98 12.78 3.01
CA ALA A 72 -14.06 13.38 4.34
C ALA A 72 -13.86 12.29 5.41
N LEU A 73 -12.77 12.38 6.16
CA LEU A 73 -12.55 11.56 7.34
C LEU A 73 -13.34 12.17 8.51
N LYS A 74 -13.95 11.29 9.28
CA LYS A 74 -14.63 11.70 10.51
C LYS A 74 -13.63 12.00 11.62
N GLU A 75 -14.11 12.64 12.68
CA GLU A 75 -13.36 12.77 13.92
C GLU A 75 -12.98 11.39 14.45
N GLU A 76 -11.72 11.05 14.34
CA GLU A 76 -11.23 9.74 14.81
C GLU A 76 -9.73 9.78 15.10
N VAL A 77 -9.32 8.81 15.89
CA VAL A 77 -7.94 8.37 15.97
C VAL A 77 -7.82 7.12 15.12
N SER A 78 -6.82 7.04 14.27
CA SER A 78 -6.61 5.87 13.44
C SER A 78 -5.14 5.50 13.29
N ILE A 79 -4.90 4.18 13.18
CA ILE A 79 -3.60 3.62 12.82
C ILE A 79 -3.71 3.21 11.36
N LYS A 80 -2.82 3.71 10.51
CA LYS A 80 -2.77 3.37 9.09
C LYS A 80 -1.44 2.68 8.80
N ILE A 81 -1.51 1.47 8.27
CA ILE A 81 -0.35 0.62 8.00
C ILE A 81 -0.36 0.28 6.52
N PHE A 82 0.77 0.44 5.87
CA PHE A 82 0.98 0.14 4.46
C PHE A 82 2.14 -0.84 4.37
N LEU A 83 1.88 -2.05 3.88
CA LEU A 83 2.87 -3.12 3.82
C LEU A 83 3.65 -3.13 2.52
N GLU A 84 2.94 -3.04 1.40
CA GLU A 84 3.49 -3.15 0.06
C GLU A 84 2.72 -2.27 -0.92
N GLY A 85 3.39 -1.86 -1.99
CA GLY A 85 2.75 -1.07 -3.04
C GLY A 85 2.91 0.43 -2.86
N HIS A 86 2.30 1.17 -3.78
CA HIS A 86 2.38 2.63 -3.77
C HIS A 86 1.13 3.26 -4.38
N VAL A 87 0.65 4.31 -3.74
CA VAL A 87 -0.32 5.26 -4.28
C VAL A 87 0.01 6.65 -3.75
N GLU A 88 -0.39 7.69 -4.46
CA GLU A 88 -0.30 9.04 -3.92
C GLU A 88 -1.47 9.27 -2.95
N ALA A 89 -1.18 9.63 -1.72
CA ALA A 89 -2.22 10.00 -0.76
C ALA A 89 -1.73 11.09 0.21
N SER A 90 -2.65 11.96 0.58
CA SER A 90 -2.40 13.02 1.56
C SER A 90 -3.61 13.20 2.47
N ILE A 91 -3.36 13.72 3.66
CA ILE A 91 -4.38 14.13 4.63
C ILE A 91 -4.20 15.62 4.87
N ASP A 92 -5.20 16.41 4.54
CA ASP A 92 -5.16 17.90 4.61
C ASP A 92 -3.93 18.51 3.91
N GLY A 93 -3.51 17.87 2.80
CA GLY A 93 -2.34 18.27 2.02
C GLY A 93 -1.02 17.62 2.47
N GLU A 94 -0.92 17.10 3.68
CA GLU A 94 0.26 16.41 4.18
C GLU A 94 0.39 15.01 3.58
N PRO A 95 1.49 14.67 2.90
CA PRO A 95 1.67 13.38 2.28
C PRO A 95 1.72 12.23 3.28
N ILE A 96 0.97 11.17 3.01
CA ILE A 96 1.03 9.92 3.76
C ILE A 96 2.28 9.14 3.35
N PRO A 97 3.14 8.72 4.29
CA PRO A 97 4.31 7.92 3.97
C PRO A 97 3.90 6.55 3.43
N MET A 98 4.42 6.19 2.26
CA MET A 98 4.19 4.88 1.63
C MET A 98 5.35 3.93 1.87
N PRO A 99 5.14 2.61 1.75
CA PRO A 99 6.19 1.61 1.87
C PRO A 99 7.36 1.91 0.93
N ARG A 100 8.55 1.57 1.37
CA ARG A 100 9.77 1.70 0.59
C ARG A 100 10.37 0.33 0.31
N ARG A 101 11.20 0.25 -0.72
CA ARG A 101 11.99 -0.95 -0.97
C ARG A 101 13.37 -0.80 -0.37
N THR A 102 13.82 -1.84 0.31
CA THR A 102 15.21 -1.95 0.79
C THR A 102 16.15 -2.25 -0.37
N ALA A 103 17.45 -2.13 -0.15
CA ALA A 103 18.48 -2.53 -1.10
C ALA A 103 18.37 -4.00 -1.54
N GLN A 104 17.90 -4.87 -0.64
CA GLN A 104 17.66 -6.30 -0.91
C GLN A 104 16.33 -6.57 -1.62
N GLY A 105 15.60 -5.53 -2.02
CA GLY A 105 14.35 -5.65 -2.73
C GLY A 105 13.13 -6.01 -1.88
N ARG A 106 13.27 -6.09 -0.57
CA ARG A 106 12.14 -6.29 0.35
C ARG A 106 11.36 -5.01 0.54
N TRP A 107 10.06 -5.11 0.74
CA TRP A 107 9.28 -3.99 1.21
C TRP A 107 9.60 -3.68 2.67
N GLN A 108 9.82 -2.42 2.94
CA GLN A 108 9.84 -1.87 4.29
C GLN A 108 8.49 -1.19 4.50
N PRO A 109 7.64 -1.72 5.37
CA PRO A 109 6.34 -1.13 5.67
C PRO A 109 6.47 0.31 6.17
N SER A 110 5.37 1.03 6.08
CA SER A 110 5.23 2.36 6.65
C SER A 110 3.95 2.43 7.44
N ALA A 111 3.99 3.05 8.60
CA ALA A 111 2.79 3.23 9.41
C ALA A 111 2.74 4.60 10.08
N ILE A 112 1.50 5.03 10.36
CA ILE A 112 1.21 6.27 11.06
C ILE A 112 0.07 6.07 12.05
N VAL A 113 0.18 6.72 13.19
CA VAL A 113 -0.94 7.00 14.10
C VAL A 113 -1.39 8.42 13.83
N VAL A 114 -2.68 8.63 13.64
CA VAL A 114 -3.23 9.93 13.24
C VAL A 114 -4.41 10.30 14.12
N SER A 115 -4.47 11.55 14.57
CA SER A 115 -5.60 12.13 15.29
C SER A 115 -6.19 13.31 14.51
N HIS A 116 -7.46 13.19 14.15
CA HIS A 116 -8.25 14.23 13.47
C HIS A 116 -9.45 14.61 14.31
N PRO A 117 -9.30 15.55 15.27
CA PRO A 117 -10.37 15.91 16.19
C PRO A 117 -11.55 16.65 15.56
N GLN A 118 -11.34 17.26 14.40
CA GLN A 118 -12.36 18.00 13.65
C GLN A 118 -12.68 17.35 12.30
N GLY A 119 -12.27 16.08 12.12
CA GLY A 119 -12.26 15.45 10.80
C GLY A 119 -11.06 15.90 9.97
N ALA A 120 -10.94 15.36 8.79
CA ALA A 120 -9.86 15.67 7.83
C ALA A 120 -10.28 15.33 6.40
N ARG A 121 -9.52 15.76 5.41
CA ARG A 121 -9.70 15.40 4.01
C ARG A 121 -8.60 14.48 3.55
N LEU A 122 -8.95 13.26 3.23
CA LEU A 122 -8.05 12.32 2.57
C LEU A 122 -8.17 12.48 1.06
N ARG A 123 -7.10 12.89 0.41
CA ARG A 123 -6.99 12.88 -1.06
C ARG A 123 -6.13 11.69 -1.47
N ARG A 124 -6.61 10.94 -2.46
CA ARG A 124 -5.89 9.79 -3.00
C ARG A 124 -5.91 9.84 -4.52
N LYS A 125 -4.74 9.60 -5.11
CA LYS A 125 -4.57 9.43 -6.53
C LYS A 125 -3.90 8.09 -6.78
N ALA A 126 -4.54 7.25 -7.56
CA ALA A 126 -4.05 5.92 -7.89
C ALA A 126 -4.15 5.72 -9.40
N ARG A 127 -3.11 5.13 -9.99
CA ARG A 127 -3.02 4.84 -11.41
C ARG A 127 -3.32 3.37 -11.67
N LYS A 128 -3.85 3.09 -12.86
CA LYS A 128 -4.03 1.72 -13.35
C LYS A 128 -2.75 0.91 -13.17
N GLY A 129 -2.87 -0.29 -12.63
CA GLY A 129 -1.74 -1.18 -12.35
C GLY A 129 -1.05 -0.94 -11.01
N GLN A 130 -1.32 0.15 -10.32
CA GLN A 130 -0.81 0.32 -8.95
C GLN A 130 -1.55 -0.59 -7.99
N TYR A 131 -0.85 -1.05 -6.97
CA TYR A 131 -1.46 -1.83 -5.89
C TYR A 131 -1.06 -1.28 -4.52
N LEU A 132 -1.83 -1.66 -3.52
CA LEU A 132 -1.54 -1.30 -2.15
C LEU A 132 -2.09 -2.36 -1.19
N ASP A 133 -1.19 -2.93 -0.40
CA ASP A 133 -1.52 -3.74 0.76
C ASP A 133 -1.58 -2.80 1.96
N LYS A 134 -2.76 -2.62 2.53
CA LYS A 134 -2.97 -1.69 3.64
C LYS A 134 -3.88 -2.25 4.72
N MET A 135 -3.69 -1.72 5.92
CA MET A 135 -4.58 -1.87 7.06
C MET A 135 -4.88 -0.50 7.66
N VAL A 136 -6.12 -0.28 8.03
CA VAL A 136 -6.57 0.92 8.78
C VAL A 136 -7.34 0.46 9.99
N ILE A 137 -6.91 0.86 11.15
CA ILE A 137 -7.58 0.58 12.43
C ILE A 137 -8.12 1.90 12.94
N GLY A 138 -9.43 1.96 13.20
CA GLY A 138 -10.08 3.10 13.84
C GLY A 138 -10.23 2.86 15.33
N LEU A 139 -9.87 3.85 16.12
CA LEU A 139 -9.84 3.82 17.57
C LEU A 139 -10.82 4.86 18.11
N PRO A 140 -11.98 4.45 18.67
CA PRO A 140 -12.87 5.38 19.36
C PRO A 140 -12.16 6.04 20.53
N ARG A 141 -12.34 7.36 20.69
CA ARG A 141 -11.70 8.11 21.80
C ARG A 141 -12.11 7.59 23.17
N ASP A 142 -13.38 7.20 23.32
CA ASP A 142 -13.88 6.64 24.59
C ASP A 142 -13.20 5.31 24.92
N TRP A 143 -12.84 4.54 23.91
CA TRP A 143 -12.04 3.34 24.10
C TRP A 143 -10.62 3.68 24.55
N LEU A 144 -9.98 4.67 23.93
CA LEU A 144 -8.64 5.13 24.33
C LEU A 144 -8.61 5.70 25.73
N ARG A 145 -9.66 6.41 26.17
CA ARG A 145 -9.76 6.99 27.53
C ARG A 145 -9.74 5.94 28.62
N ARG A 146 -10.13 4.69 28.37
CA ARG A 146 -10.04 3.59 29.34
C ARG A 146 -8.60 3.29 29.78
N TRP A 147 -7.64 3.67 28.95
CA TRP A 147 -6.22 3.50 29.19
C TRP A 147 -5.57 4.74 29.82
N GLN A 148 -6.37 5.77 30.16
CA GLN A 148 -5.96 6.87 31.03
C GLN A 148 -5.94 6.40 32.47
N GLY A 149 -4.93 6.75 33.22
CA GLY A 149 -4.94 6.46 34.67
C GLY A 149 -3.80 5.58 35.14
N PHE A 150 -2.93 5.14 34.26
CA PHE A 150 -1.64 4.61 34.64
C PHE A 150 -0.72 5.78 34.98
N ALA A 151 -0.01 5.71 36.11
CA ALA A 151 0.83 6.79 36.64
C ALA A 151 1.86 7.30 35.59
N ASP A 152 2.26 6.47 34.68
CA ASP A 152 3.28 6.74 33.64
C ASP A 152 2.69 6.92 32.24
N THR A 153 1.47 7.43 32.12
CA THR A 153 0.87 7.67 30.79
C THR A 153 1.70 8.68 29.98
N PRO A 154 2.29 8.29 28.84
CA PRO A 154 3.17 9.16 28.05
C PRO A 154 2.48 10.43 27.59
N GLN A 155 3.21 11.55 27.52
CA GLN A 155 2.67 12.87 27.16
C GLN A 155 2.03 12.87 25.76
N GLY A 156 2.65 12.19 24.79
CA GLY A 156 2.12 12.06 23.44
C GLY A 156 0.79 11.30 23.40
N PHE A 157 0.64 10.27 24.23
CA PHE A 157 -0.61 9.53 24.36
C PHE A 157 -1.72 10.36 25.04
N LYS A 158 -1.36 11.19 26.03
CA LYS A 158 -2.29 12.16 26.62
C LYS A 158 -2.83 13.13 25.56
N ALA A 159 -1.93 13.69 24.74
CA ALA A 159 -2.31 14.58 23.64
C ALA A 159 -3.28 13.90 22.63
N LEU A 160 -3.04 12.62 22.31
CA LEU A 160 -3.91 11.82 21.46
C LEU A 160 -5.32 11.69 22.05
N ILE A 161 -5.43 11.40 23.35
CA ILE A 161 -6.71 11.23 24.05
C ILE A 161 -7.44 12.56 24.21
N GLU A 162 -6.72 13.64 24.53
CA GLU A 162 -7.26 14.99 24.64
C GLU A 162 -7.77 15.53 23.30
N GLY A 163 -7.48 14.84 22.23
CA GLY A 163 -7.95 15.21 20.91
C GLY A 163 -7.11 16.28 20.26
N ARG A 164 -5.85 16.35 20.56
CA ARG A 164 -4.95 17.20 19.80
C ARG A 164 -4.74 16.61 18.41
N PRO A 165 -4.74 17.42 17.35
CA PRO A 165 -4.38 16.95 16.02
C PRO A 165 -2.92 16.52 16.01
N GLY A 166 -2.63 15.45 15.27
CA GLY A 166 -1.26 14.97 15.16
C GLY A 166 -1.11 13.79 14.20
N LEU A 167 0.11 13.63 13.72
CA LEU A 167 0.55 12.51 12.90
C LEU A 167 1.87 12.02 13.45
N TRP A 168 1.86 10.77 13.95
CA TRP A 168 3.06 10.10 14.48
C TRP A 168 3.42 8.94 13.57
N ARG A 169 4.69 8.83 13.23
CA ARG A 169 5.21 7.75 12.40
C ARG A 169 5.74 6.65 13.30
N TRP A 170 5.51 5.41 12.92
CA TRP A 170 6.13 4.25 13.53
C TRP A 170 6.50 3.21 12.47
N GLN A 171 7.39 2.30 12.83
CA GLN A 171 7.86 1.24 11.96
C GLN A 171 7.30 -0.08 12.47
N PRO A 172 6.38 -0.74 11.73
CA PRO A 172 5.87 -2.04 12.13
C PRO A 172 7.00 -3.06 12.28
N SER A 173 7.00 -3.80 13.38
CA SER A 173 7.93 -4.90 13.59
C SER A 173 7.62 -6.08 12.67
N ALA A 174 8.56 -7.02 12.55
CA ALA A 174 8.33 -8.27 11.83
C ALA A 174 7.12 -9.05 12.40
N ARG A 175 6.84 -8.91 13.71
CA ARG A 175 5.65 -9.48 14.35
C ARG A 175 4.37 -8.83 13.87
N ALA A 176 4.30 -7.51 13.83
CA ALA A 176 3.13 -6.79 13.31
C ALA A 176 2.87 -7.13 11.85
N GLU A 177 3.92 -7.15 11.01
CA GLU A 177 3.80 -7.57 9.62
C GLU A 177 3.24 -8.99 9.50
N PHE A 178 3.74 -9.94 10.29
CA PHE A 178 3.26 -11.31 10.31
C PHE A 178 1.78 -11.39 10.69
N LEU A 179 1.36 -10.69 11.75
CA LEU A 179 -0.04 -10.66 12.20
C LEU A 179 -0.96 -10.09 11.12
N ILE A 180 -0.56 -9.03 10.43
CA ILE A 180 -1.36 -8.43 9.35
C ILE A 180 -1.47 -9.41 8.17
N ARG A 181 -0.38 -10.07 7.77
CA ARG A 181 -0.41 -11.08 6.70
C ARG A 181 -1.32 -12.26 7.07
N GLN A 182 -1.27 -12.71 8.32
CA GLN A 182 -2.17 -13.73 8.84
C GLN A 182 -3.63 -13.29 8.75
N MET A 183 -3.94 -12.01 9.01
CA MET A 183 -5.31 -11.49 8.85
C MET A 183 -5.80 -11.57 7.41
N PHE A 184 -4.93 -11.34 6.41
CA PHE A 184 -5.28 -11.57 5.00
C PHE A 184 -5.61 -13.04 4.73
N ASP A 185 -4.83 -13.96 5.28
CA ASP A 185 -5.05 -15.41 5.11
C ASP A 185 -6.34 -15.86 5.80
N ILE A 186 -6.62 -15.36 7.00
CA ILE A 186 -7.88 -15.63 7.73
C ILE A 186 -9.07 -15.10 6.91
N ALA A 187 -8.99 -13.89 6.37
CA ALA A 187 -10.07 -13.32 5.56
C ALA A 187 -10.32 -14.09 4.25
N ALA A 188 -9.27 -14.66 3.65
CA ALA A 188 -9.37 -15.47 2.45
C ALA A 188 -9.98 -16.85 2.74
N ARG A 189 -9.55 -17.53 3.82
CA ARG A 189 -9.92 -18.92 4.14
C ARG A 189 -11.16 -19.05 5.01
N LYS A 190 -11.48 -18.01 5.80
CA LYS A 190 -12.59 -17.97 6.76
C LYS A 190 -12.64 -19.22 7.67
N PRO A 191 -11.57 -19.54 8.41
CA PRO A 191 -11.55 -20.70 9.29
C PRO A 191 -12.55 -20.54 10.45
N PRO A 192 -12.85 -21.63 11.18
CA PRO A 192 -13.57 -21.53 12.46
C PRO A 192 -12.91 -20.49 13.38
N PHE A 193 -13.72 -19.73 14.11
CA PHE A 193 -13.25 -18.66 15.02
C PHE A 193 -12.44 -17.53 14.35
N ALA A 194 -12.61 -17.33 13.02
CA ALA A 194 -11.92 -16.29 12.27
C ALA A 194 -12.07 -14.90 12.91
N THR A 195 -13.26 -14.53 13.36
CA THR A 195 -13.52 -13.24 14.00
C THR A 195 -12.67 -13.05 15.26
N MET A 196 -12.64 -14.06 16.13
CA MET A 196 -11.82 -14.02 17.36
C MET A 196 -10.33 -13.86 17.06
N GLN A 197 -9.81 -14.55 16.03
CA GLN A 197 -8.43 -14.44 15.60
C GLN A 197 -8.14 -13.04 15.02
N LEU A 198 -9.04 -12.48 14.22
CA LEU A 198 -8.92 -11.13 13.67
C LEU A 198 -8.93 -10.06 14.76
N GLU A 199 -9.78 -10.19 15.77
CA GLU A 199 -9.83 -9.28 16.92
C GLU A 199 -8.55 -9.36 17.75
N SER A 200 -8.09 -10.56 18.07
CA SER A 200 -6.83 -10.76 18.81
C SER A 200 -5.63 -10.14 18.10
N ASN A 201 -5.50 -10.40 16.79
CA ASN A 201 -4.42 -9.83 16.00
C ASN A 201 -4.52 -8.30 15.93
N THR A 202 -5.74 -7.76 15.80
CA THR A 202 -5.95 -6.30 15.78
C THR A 202 -5.51 -5.65 17.10
N LEU A 203 -5.88 -6.24 18.24
CA LEU A 203 -5.47 -5.74 19.56
C LEU A 203 -3.95 -5.80 19.75
N ALA A 204 -3.30 -6.87 19.31
CA ALA A 204 -1.85 -7.01 19.38
C ALA A 204 -1.13 -5.93 18.54
N ILE A 205 -1.65 -5.62 17.33
CA ILE A 205 -1.11 -4.57 16.48
C ILE A 205 -1.31 -3.18 17.11
N ILE A 206 -2.48 -2.91 17.71
CA ILE A 206 -2.75 -1.65 18.41
C ILE A 206 -1.78 -1.46 19.57
N ALA A 207 -1.59 -2.50 20.39
CA ALA A 207 -0.69 -2.45 21.54
C ALA A 207 0.75 -2.12 21.10
N GLU A 208 1.26 -2.78 20.04
CA GLU A 208 2.58 -2.49 19.49
C GLU A 208 2.67 -1.05 18.97
N ALA A 209 1.71 -0.63 18.13
CA ALA A 209 1.70 0.71 17.55
C ALA A 209 1.71 1.83 18.61
N LEU A 210 0.91 1.68 19.67
CA LEU A 210 0.85 2.67 20.75
C LEU A 210 2.11 2.63 21.64
N SER A 211 2.65 1.43 21.90
CA SER A 211 3.88 1.29 22.68
C SER A 211 5.08 1.88 21.95
N ASP A 212 5.26 1.60 20.67
CA ASP A 212 6.38 2.14 19.88
C ASP A 212 6.25 3.64 19.66
N THR A 213 5.02 4.13 19.45
CA THR A 213 4.79 5.54 19.18
C THR A 213 4.93 6.41 20.42
N PHE A 214 4.51 5.90 21.58
CA PHE A 214 4.38 6.71 22.81
C PHE A 214 5.11 6.14 24.03
N GLY A 215 5.50 4.86 24.03
CA GLY A 215 6.04 4.16 25.20
C GLY A 215 7.50 4.45 25.53
N SER A 216 8.29 4.79 24.53
CA SER A 216 9.66 5.26 24.78
C SER A 216 9.57 6.75 25.07
N GLY A 217 9.87 7.18 26.28
CA GLY A 217 9.97 8.58 26.66
C GLY A 217 11.06 9.27 25.85
N ALA A 218 10.81 9.47 24.59
CA ALA A 218 11.66 10.20 23.69
C ALA A 218 10.78 11.10 22.85
N ASP A 219 11.13 12.35 22.86
CA ASP A 219 11.12 13.21 21.69
C ASP A 219 11.86 12.55 20.51
N ALA A 220 11.46 11.34 20.14
CA ALA A 220 11.91 10.63 18.95
C ALA A 220 11.16 11.17 17.74
N VAL A 221 11.25 12.49 17.57
CA VAL A 221 11.11 13.14 16.29
C VAL A 221 12.13 12.53 15.35
N ALA A 222 11.58 11.81 14.36
CA ALA A 222 12.17 11.74 13.03
C ALA A 222 13.70 11.65 12.96
N SER A 223 14.23 10.46 13.05
CA SER A 223 15.58 10.17 12.56
C SER A 223 15.56 8.98 11.64
N SER A 224 15.06 9.16 10.45
CA SER A 224 15.52 8.45 9.27
C SER A 224 15.30 9.34 8.06
N GLY A 225 16.39 9.81 7.50
CA GLY A 225 16.56 10.38 6.18
C GLY A 225 15.44 11.27 5.67
N ASN A 226 15.09 12.33 6.37
CA ASN A 226 14.10 13.26 5.87
C ASN A 226 14.54 13.83 4.52
N LEU A 227 13.91 13.33 3.46
CA LEU A 227 13.94 13.99 2.16
C LEU A 227 13.26 15.34 2.34
N THR A 228 13.91 16.41 1.86
CA THR A 228 13.26 17.72 1.76
C THR A 228 12.04 17.63 0.82
N ALA A 229 11.12 18.58 0.91
CA ALA A 229 9.97 18.63 -0.01
C ALA A 229 10.41 18.59 -1.48
N THR A 230 11.50 19.30 -1.82
CA THR A 230 12.09 19.28 -3.17
C THR A 230 12.64 17.89 -3.54
N GLU A 231 13.30 17.21 -2.62
CA GLU A 231 13.80 15.85 -2.84
C GLU A 231 12.65 14.83 -3.00
N GLN A 232 11.59 14.97 -2.22
CA GLN A 232 10.38 14.15 -2.36
C GLN A 232 9.70 14.36 -3.71
N GLN A 233 9.58 15.61 -4.15
CA GLN A 233 9.02 15.97 -5.47
C GLN A 233 9.86 15.40 -6.62
N ARG A 234 11.19 15.45 -6.52
CA ARG A 234 12.09 14.85 -7.50
C ARG A 234 12.00 13.32 -7.54
N LEU A 235 11.93 12.68 -6.37
CA LEU A 235 11.76 11.24 -6.30
C LEU A 235 10.42 10.80 -6.91
N TYR A 236 9.37 11.57 -6.66
CA TYR A 236 8.07 11.37 -7.26
C TYR A 236 8.12 11.50 -8.79
N ALA A 237 8.77 12.54 -9.30
CA ALA A 237 8.95 12.75 -10.73
C ALA A 237 9.75 11.60 -11.38
N LEU A 238 10.79 11.08 -10.70
CA LEU A 238 11.55 9.90 -11.13
C LEU A 238 10.64 8.68 -11.27
N VAL A 239 9.81 8.39 -10.28
CA VAL A 239 8.86 7.26 -10.33
C VAL A 239 7.90 7.43 -11.51
N LYS A 240 7.39 8.64 -11.74
CA LYS A 240 6.53 8.92 -12.91
C LYS A 240 7.22 8.70 -14.25
N CYS A 241 8.49 9.07 -14.38
CA CYS A 241 9.27 8.81 -15.61
C CYS A 241 9.37 7.30 -15.88
N ILE A 242 9.62 6.51 -14.82
CA ILE A 242 9.72 5.04 -14.92
C ILE A 242 8.36 4.43 -15.29
N ASP A 243 7.26 4.89 -14.65
CA ASP A 243 5.90 4.35 -14.88
C ASP A 243 5.35 4.60 -16.29
N ARG A 244 5.90 5.59 -17.02
CA ARG A 244 5.43 5.95 -18.37
C ARG A 244 6.03 5.10 -19.48
N ARG A 245 7.13 4.41 -19.24
CA ARG A 245 7.89 3.69 -20.26
C ARG A 245 8.09 2.23 -19.87
N PRO A 246 8.03 1.29 -20.83
CA PRO A 246 8.46 -0.08 -20.58
C PRO A 246 9.98 -0.12 -20.30
N GLY A 247 10.41 -1.10 -19.51
CA GLY A 247 11.81 -1.22 -19.07
C GLY A 247 12.81 -1.43 -20.20
N CYS A 248 12.36 -1.97 -21.35
CA CYS A 248 13.17 -2.12 -22.55
C CYS A 248 13.47 -0.80 -23.27
N GLU A 249 12.72 0.26 -23.01
CA GLU A 249 12.84 1.58 -23.63
C GLU A 249 13.44 2.65 -22.69
N LEU A 250 13.68 2.30 -21.43
CA LEU A 250 14.14 3.29 -20.45
C LEU A 250 15.65 3.40 -20.42
N CYS A 251 16.16 4.57 -20.74
CA CYS A 251 17.55 4.95 -20.52
C CYS A 251 17.68 5.95 -19.35
N VAL A 252 18.74 5.81 -18.55
CA VAL A 252 19.02 6.76 -17.45
C VAL A 252 19.24 8.18 -17.98
N THR A 253 19.80 8.32 -19.16
CA THR A 253 20.00 9.62 -19.84
C THR A 253 18.68 10.34 -20.10
N ASP A 254 17.61 9.59 -20.47
CA ASP A 254 16.30 10.16 -20.74
C ASP A 254 15.65 10.68 -19.45
N ILE A 255 15.79 9.92 -18.36
CA ILE A 255 15.32 10.35 -17.04
C ILE A 255 16.00 11.64 -16.60
N VAL A 256 17.31 11.70 -16.78
CA VAL A 256 18.14 12.86 -16.43
C VAL A 256 17.72 14.09 -17.22
N GLY A 257 17.49 13.93 -18.53
CA GLY A 257 17.00 15.00 -19.41
C GLY A 257 15.61 15.48 -19.02
N GLU A 258 14.65 14.55 -18.81
CA GLU A 258 13.27 14.88 -18.44
C GLU A 258 13.16 15.58 -17.07
N LEU A 259 14.02 15.20 -16.12
CA LEU A 259 14.02 15.76 -14.77
C LEU A 259 14.95 16.96 -14.60
N ALA A 260 15.62 17.40 -15.65
CA ALA A 260 16.60 18.51 -15.63
C ALA A 260 17.56 18.40 -14.42
N THR A 261 18.15 17.20 -14.23
CA THR A 261 19.01 16.89 -13.08
C THR A 261 20.22 16.07 -13.50
N SER A 262 21.17 15.85 -12.59
CA SER A 262 22.34 15.01 -12.90
C SER A 262 22.15 13.55 -12.45
N PRO A 263 22.81 12.56 -13.10
CA PRO A 263 22.79 11.18 -12.65
C PRO A 263 23.25 11.03 -11.21
N ALA A 264 24.26 11.79 -10.80
CA ALA A 264 24.79 11.79 -9.43
C ALA A 264 23.76 12.28 -8.41
N THR A 265 22.97 13.28 -8.78
CA THR A 265 21.88 13.79 -7.92
C THR A 265 20.79 12.74 -7.75
N LEU A 266 20.36 12.07 -8.83
CA LEU A 266 19.40 10.99 -8.76
C LEU A 266 19.92 9.79 -7.97
N GLN A 267 21.18 9.41 -8.19
CA GLN A 267 21.84 8.34 -7.45
C GLN A 267 21.86 8.63 -5.94
N ARG A 268 22.23 9.85 -5.54
CA ARG A 268 22.26 10.29 -4.14
C ARG A 268 20.86 10.31 -3.55
N LEU A 269 19.88 10.82 -4.30
CA LEU A 269 18.49 10.87 -3.89
C LEU A 269 17.90 9.48 -3.65
N VAL A 270 18.10 8.57 -4.60
CA VAL A 270 17.63 7.18 -4.48
C VAL A 270 18.35 6.46 -3.34
N ARG A 271 19.66 6.68 -3.18
CA ARG A 271 20.42 6.10 -2.07
C ARG A 271 19.94 6.61 -0.72
N LYS A 272 19.64 7.90 -0.60
CA LYS A 272 19.07 8.51 0.60
C LYS A 272 17.67 7.98 0.91
N ALA A 273 16.82 7.80 -0.13
CA ALA A 273 15.42 7.39 0.02
C ALA A 273 15.24 5.87 0.21
N HIS A 274 16.04 5.07 -0.50
CA HIS A 274 15.83 3.63 -0.65
C HIS A 274 17.04 2.77 -0.31
N ASN A 275 18.17 3.39 0.03
CA ASN A 275 19.45 2.72 0.35
C ASN A 275 19.94 1.73 -0.75
N CYS A 276 19.64 2.02 -2.02
CA CYS A 276 20.05 1.22 -3.17
C CYS A 276 20.57 2.10 -4.31
N SER A 277 21.16 1.48 -5.34
CA SER A 277 21.57 2.21 -6.55
C SER A 277 20.37 2.59 -7.42
N LEU A 278 20.51 3.63 -8.25
CA LEU A 278 19.48 4.06 -9.19
C LEU A 278 19.09 2.92 -10.16
N ALA A 279 20.08 2.21 -10.69
CA ALA A 279 19.83 1.06 -11.58
C ALA A 279 19.10 -0.08 -10.88
N GLU A 280 19.42 -0.35 -9.62
CA GLU A 280 18.73 -1.34 -8.80
C GLU A 280 17.30 -0.90 -8.49
N PHE A 281 17.09 0.38 -8.18
CA PHE A 281 15.76 0.95 -7.96
C PHE A 281 14.86 0.78 -9.19
N ILE A 282 15.36 1.16 -10.37
CA ILE A 282 14.64 1.03 -11.65
C ILE A 282 14.31 -0.44 -11.93
N ARG A 283 15.31 -1.33 -11.85
CA ARG A 283 15.13 -2.78 -12.05
C ARG A 283 14.08 -3.35 -11.11
N ASN A 284 14.17 -2.96 -9.86
CA ASN A 284 13.24 -3.41 -8.83
C ASN A 284 11.82 -2.96 -9.13
N LYS A 285 11.61 -1.75 -9.61
CA LYS A 285 10.31 -1.22 -10.00
C LYS A 285 9.67 -2.06 -11.12
N TYR A 286 10.43 -2.38 -12.18
CA TYR A 286 9.92 -3.21 -13.28
C TYR A 286 9.65 -4.65 -12.86
N LEU A 287 10.42 -5.24 -11.96
CA LEU A 287 10.11 -6.56 -11.41
C LEU A 287 8.82 -6.56 -10.60
N ASP A 288 8.50 -5.45 -9.91
CA ASP A 288 7.24 -5.29 -9.19
C ASP A 288 6.05 -5.19 -10.14
N ASP A 289 6.19 -4.43 -11.22
CA ASP A 289 5.17 -4.30 -12.25
C ASP A 289 4.97 -5.66 -12.97
N ALA A 290 6.06 -6.39 -13.22
CA ALA A 290 6.01 -7.75 -13.77
C ALA A 290 5.26 -8.72 -12.85
N ARG A 291 5.53 -8.67 -11.52
CA ARG A 291 4.80 -9.48 -10.54
C ARG A 291 3.29 -9.21 -10.60
N GLN A 292 2.92 -7.95 -10.75
CA GLN A 292 1.52 -7.57 -10.88
C GLN A 292 0.89 -8.07 -12.18
N ALA A 293 1.60 -7.89 -13.28
CA ALA A 293 1.14 -8.39 -14.57
C ALA A 293 0.93 -9.91 -14.55
N LEU A 294 1.82 -10.68 -13.89
CA LEU A 294 1.68 -12.13 -13.73
C LEU A 294 0.44 -12.53 -12.93
N MET A 295 0.06 -11.74 -11.92
CA MET A 295 -1.09 -12.05 -11.07
C MET A 295 -2.43 -11.62 -11.66
N PHE A 296 -2.44 -10.59 -12.52
CA PHE A 296 -3.67 -9.88 -12.88
C PHE A 296 -3.89 -9.67 -14.38
N SER A 297 -2.98 -10.15 -15.25
CA SER A 297 -3.14 -10.08 -16.70
C SER A 297 -2.93 -11.43 -17.37
N ASP A 298 -3.49 -11.59 -18.58
CA ASP A 298 -3.32 -12.80 -19.41
C ASP A 298 -2.10 -12.75 -20.32
N ARG A 299 -1.23 -11.73 -20.18
CA ARG A 299 -0.01 -11.59 -20.98
C ARG A 299 0.94 -12.76 -20.75
N SER A 300 1.67 -13.19 -21.77
CA SER A 300 2.66 -14.26 -21.62
C SER A 300 3.79 -13.86 -20.64
N ILE A 301 4.42 -14.84 -19.99
CA ILE A 301 5.59 -14.57 -19.12
C ILE A 301 6.71 -13.91 -19.93
N SER A 302 6.84 -14.27 -21.20
CA SER A 302 7.82 -13.68 -22.11
C SER A 302 7.55 -12.20 -22.40
N ASP A 303 6.28 -11.84 -22.66
CA ASP A 303 5.89 -10.44 -22.90
C ASP A 303 6.08 -9.58 -21.65
N ILE A 304 5.80 -10.17 -20.49
CA ILE A 304 6.01 -9.49 -19.20
C ILE A 304 7.50 -9.30 -18.93
N ALA A 305 8.32 -10.30 -19.21
CA ALA A 305 9.78 -10.22 -19.07
C ALA A 305 10.36 -9.16 -20.01
N PHE A 306 9.92 -9.12 -21.27
CA PHE A 306 10.34 -8.11 -22.23
C PHE A 306 9.94 -6.70 -21.80
N ALA A 307 8.70 -6.50 -21.39
CA ALA A 307 8.23 -5.21 -20.86
C ALA A 307 9.00 -4.75 -19.60
N ALA A 308 9.52 -5.71 -18.81
CA ALA A 308 10.38 -5.42 -17.67
C ALA A 308 11.86 -5.16 -18.05
N GLY A 309 12.19 -5.15 -19.35
CA GLY A 309 13.53 -4.85 -19.85
C GLY A 309 14.49 -6.04 -19.94
N TYR A 310 13.95 -7.26 -19.93
CA TYR A 310 14.76 -8.47 -20.06
C TYR A 310 14.67 -9.05 -21.46
N THR A 311 15.80 -9.14 -22.16
CA THR A 311 15.92 -9.78 -23.48
C THR A 311 15.85 -11.30 -23.41
N HIS A 312 16.20 -11.89 -22.27
CA HIS A 312 16.18 -13.35 -22.06
C HIS A 312 15.31 -13.73 -20.86
N LEU A 313 14.40 -14.65 -21.07
CA LEU A 313 13.48 -15.15 -20.04
C LEU A 313 14.20 -15.78 -18.85
N SER A 314 15.35 -16.43 -19.07
CA SER A 314 16.19 -17.00 -18.02
C SER A 314 16.70 -15.95 -17.03
N ASN A 315 17.16 -14.81 -17.55
CA ASN A 315 17.65 -13.69 -16.74
C ASN A 315 16.52 -13.06 -15.92
N PHE A 316 15.34 -12.91 -16.54
CA PHE A 316 14.14 -12.47 -15.85
C PHE A 316 13.75 -13.43 -14.72
N THR A 317 13.68 -14.73 -15.02
CA THR A 317 13.30 -15.77 -14.04
C THR A 317 14.27 -15.79 -12.86
N ALA A 318 15.57 -15.71 -13.11
CA ALA A 318 16.59 -15.65 -12.07
C ALA A 318 16.47 -14.38 -11.20
N ALA A 319 16.30 -13.22 -11.84
CA ALA A 319 16.12 -11.94 -11.13
C ALA A 319 14.82 -11.93 -10.33
N PHE A 320 13.75 -12.43 -10.91
CA PHE A 320 12.43 -12.54 -10.26
C PHE A 320 12.48 -13.47 -9.05
N ARG A 321 13.08 -14.68 -9.20
CA ARG A 321 13.24 -15.63 -8.08
C ARG A 321 14.11 -15.06 -6.96
N ARG A 322 15.21 -14.39 -7.31
CA ARG A 322 16.08 -13.73 -6.32
C ARG A 322 15.34 -12.69 -5.52
N ARG A 323 14.39 -11.96 -6.15
CA ARG A 323 13.63 -10.88 -5.53
C ARG A 323 12.44 -11.37 -4.70
N PHE A 324 11.70 -12.35 -5.21
CA PHE A 324 10.41 -12.77 -4.66
C PHE A 324 10.43 -14.16 -4.01
N GLY A 325 11.54 -14.90 -4.11
CA GLY A 325 11.73 -16.21 -3.51
C GLY A 325 11.17 -17.38 -4.34
N HIS A 326 10.39 -17.11 -5.38
CA HIS A 326 9.75 -18.13 -6.23
C HIS A 326 9.79 -17.69 -7.71
N PRO A 327 9.71 -18.64 -8.65
CA PRO A 327 9.73 -18.32 -10.08
C PRO A 327 8.41 -17.65 -10.54
N PRO A 328 8.41 -16.92 -11.67
CA PRO A 328 7.23 -16.23 -12.20
C PRO A 328 6.04 -17.15 -12.45
N SER A 329 6.29 -18.39 -12.88
CA SER A 329 5.25 -19.39 -13.18
C SER A 329 4.37 -19.75 -11.97
N GLN A 330 4.89 -19.67 -10.76
CA GLN A 330 4.13 -19.97 -9.54
C GLN A 330 3.09 -18.89 -9.18
N LEU A 331 3.22 -17.69 -9.72
CA LEU A 331 2.25 -16.61 -9.47
C LEU A 331 1.10 -16.60 -10.47
N ARG A 332 1.24 -17.36 -11.55
CA ARG A 332 0.23 -17.40 -12.59
C ARG A 332 -0.95 -18.26 -12.14
N ARG A 333 -2.17 -17.76 -12.31
CA ARG A 333 -3.38 -18.56 -12.08
C ARG A 333 -3.41 -19.74 -13.06
N PRO A 334 -3.69 -20.98 -12.60
CA PRO A 334 -4.02 -22.06 -13.51
C PRO A 334 -5.33 -21.73 -14.21
N GLY A 335 -5.30 -21.43 -15.52
CA GLY A 335 -6.52 -21.16 -16.31
C GLY A 335 -6.36 -20.30 -17.56
N SER A 336 -5.20 -19.73 -17.88
CA SER A 336 -5.02 -18.90 -19.08
C SER A 336 -4.23 -19.57 -20.21
N LEU A 337 -4.35 -20.88 -20.37
CA LEU A 337 -3.85 -21.60 -21.53
C LEU A 337 -5.02 -22.20 -22.30
N THR A 338 -5.77 -21.37 -23.02
CA THR A 338 -6.63 -21.84 -24.11
C THR A 338 -6.20 -21.16 -25.40
N GLY A 339 -5.72 -22.01 -26.34
CA GLY A 339 -5.84 -21.72 -27.73
C GLY A 339 -4.58 -21.28 -28.46
N HIS A 340 -3.70 -22.21 -28.80
CA HIS A 340 -3.16 -22.29 -30.14
C HIS A 340 -2.94 -23.79 -30.43
N SER A 341 -4.03 -24.48 -30.73
CA SER A 341 -3.97 -25.73 -31.48
C SER A 341 -3.70 -25.34 -32.91
N THR A 342 -2.53 -25.63 -33.34
CA THR A 342 -2.14 -25.66 -34.75
C THR A 342 -2.96 -26.76 -35.43
N GLU A 343 -3.96 -26.44 -36.22
CA GLU A 343 -4.45 -27.33 -37.26
C GLU A 343 -3.38 -27.41 -38.34
N ALA A 344 -2.65 -28.50 -38.34
CA ALA A 344 -1.89 -28.92 -39.48
C ALA A 344 -2.79 -29.89 -40.26
N GLY A 345 -3.13 -29.49 -41.50
CA GLY A 345 -3.98 -30.24 -42.40
C GLY A 345 -3.38 -31.56 -42.88
N VAL A 346 -4.29 -32.39 -43.32
CA VAL A 346 -4.18 -33.24 -44.48
C VAL A 346 -5.38 -32.93 -45.39
#